data_4b6430612ea109fe8222e32ba82b0b58
#
_entry.id   4b6430612ea109fe8222e32ba82b0b58
#
_cell.length_a   1.000
_cell.length_b   1.000
_cell.length_c   1.000
_cell.angle_alpha   90.00
_cell.angle_beta   90.00
_cell.angle_gamma   90.00
#
_symmetry.space_group_name_H-M   'P 1'
#
loop_
_entity.id
_entity.type
_entity.pdbx_description
1 polymer ?
#
loop_
_entity_poly.entity_id
_entity_poly.type
_entity_poly.pdbx_seq_one_letter_code
_entity_poly.pdbx_strand_id
1 'polypeptide(L)'
;MKNNKIFLYALAIGLTGLVFALGVQKNSESNIKPILEDALQESILIDFHRRQNSKRFSTSGSHLGKKIKHLKIQTENGIETFHFEDSIEQFKATQLAMQYTFIRTNPLNPKDFNTIFQKELEKMGIEGRTGIIYHHNDIAHSSESDFNSFQGIVLTEKAFIDIKNTASVQAWVNYNTLTALRHTSASVYILLAGCILASTILIRLLSSRKSKNHTEETENKEKFTIDAENKTICIDGKMLKTTSMTFKLFQLLADNMDSFVTRRQIEEALWENPDKEGTNAIGNRINQTVSTLRNELKETSRYQINYERGKGYQLTQFTEEAENPET
;
A
#
# COMPACT_ATOMS: atom_id res chain seq x y z
N MET A 1 2.82 10.14 -24.41
CA MET A 1 2.86 8.70 -23.98
C MET A 1 3.59 8.44 -22.65
N LYS A 2 4.64 9.20 -22.27
CA LYS A 2 5.40 9.02 -21.01
C LYS A 2 4.53 9.26 -19.76
N ASN A 3 3.62 10.23 -19.80
CA ASN A 3 2.75 10.59 -18.67
C ASN A 3 1.70 9.52 -18.31
N ASN A 4 1.19 8.76 -19.29
CA ASN A 4 0.19 7.72 -19.02
C ASN A 4 0.78 6.52 -18.25
N LYS A 5 2.08 6.25 -18.39
CA LYS A 5 2.74 5.18 -17.63
C LYS A 5 2.90 5.55 -16.16
N ILE A 6 3.35 6.79 -15.89
CA ILE A 6 3.51 7.31 -14.52
C ILE A 6 2.16 7.30 -13.81
N PHE A 7 1.08 7.70 -14.50
CA PHE A 7 -0.27 7.65 -13.96
C PHE A 7 -0.73 6.22 -13.63
N LEU A 8 -0.49 5.24 -14.50
CA LEU A 8 -0.81 3.83 -14.25
C LEU A 8 -0.04 3.25 -13.05
N TYR A 9 1.23 3.61 -12.88
CA TYR A 9 2.02 3.20 -11.71
C TYR A 9 1.48 3.81 -10.42
N ALA A 10 1.19 5.10 -10.42
CA ALA A 10 0.61 5.79 -9.27
C ALA A 10 -0.74 5.19 -8.87
N LEU A 11 -1.59 4.87 -9.85
CA LEU A 11 -2.88 4.22 -9.63
C LEU A 11 -2.72 2.81 -9.04
N ALA A 12 -1.80 2.00 -9.56
CA ALA A 12 -1.54 0.65 -9.07
C ALA A 12 -1.02 0.66 -7.63
N ILE A 13 -0.08 1.56 -7.31
CA ILE A 13 0.45 1.73 -5.94
C ILE A 13 -0.67 2.21 -5.00
N GLY A 14 -1.49 3.17 -5.42
CA GLY A 14 -2.61 3.67 -4.64
C GLY A 14 -3.65 2.59 -4.33
N LEU A 15 -4.02 1.78 -5.34
CA LEU A 15 -4.94 0.64 -5.17
C LEU A 15 -4.37 -0.43 -4.23
N THR A 16 -3.10 -0.78 -4.38
CA THR A 16 -2.44 -1.76 -3.51
C THR A 16 -2.40 -1.25 -2.05
N GLY A 17 -2.09 0.03 -1.85
CA GLY A 17 -2.12 0.68 -0.53
C GLY A 17 -3.51 0.68 0.11
N LEU A 18 -4.55 0.97 -0.67
CA LEU A 18 -5.94 0.95 -0.21
C LEU A 18 -6.37 -0.45 0.22
N VAL A 19 -6.12 -1.47 -0.62
CA VAL A 19 -6.45 -2.87 -0.32
C VAL A 19 -5.72 -3.35 0.93
N PHE A 20 -4.44 -2.95 1.10
CA PHE A 20 -3.68 -3.26 2.30
C PHE A 20 -4.28 -2.59 3.55
N ALA A 21 -4.59 -1.31 3.49
CA ALA A 21 -5.19 -0.59 4.62
C ALA A 21 -6.51 -1.22 5.07
N LEU A 22 -7.40 -1.55 4.12
CA LEU A 22 -8.66 -2.25 4.41
C LEU A 22 -8.43 -3.67 4.95
N GLY A 23 -7.45 -4.38 4.42
CA GLY A 23 -7.07 -5.72 4.90
C GLY A 23 -6.53 -5.69 6.33
N VAL A 24 -5.66 -4.74 6.66
CA VAL A 24 -5.15 -4.52 8.02
C VAL A 24 -6.28 -4.16 8.97
N GLN A 25 -7.14 -3.21 8.59
CA GLN A 25 -8.24 -2.79 9.44
C GLN A 25 -9.18 -3.95 9.77
N LYS A 26 -9.68 -4.67 8.76
CA LYS A 26 -10.61 -5.79 8.96
C LYS A 26 -9.99 -6.95 9.73
N ASN A 27 -8.72 -7.27 9.46
CA ASN A 27 -8.04 -8.37 10.15
C ASN A 27 -7.70 -8.01 11.59
N SER A 28 -7.22 -6.79 11.86
CA SER A 28 -6.96 -6.32 13.23
C SER A 28 -8.24 -6.25 14.05
N GLU A 29 -9.35 -5.79 13.48
CA GLU A 29 -10.66 -5.77 14.14
C GLU A 29 -11.08 -7.18 14.58
N SER A 30 -10.98 -8.18 13.68
CA SER A 30 -11.28 -9.58 13.98
C SER A 30 -10.40 -10.16 15.09
N ASN A 31 -9.14 -9.78 15.16
CA ASN A 31 -8.20 -10.28 16.17
C ASN A 31 -8.30 -9.53 17.51
N ILE A 32 -8.67 -8.26 17.48
CA ILE A 32 -8.82 -7.42 18.68
C ILE A 32 -10.14 -7.70 19.40
N LYS A 33 -11.21 -8.02 18.68
CA LYS A 33 -12.53 -8.25 19.28
C LYS A 33 -12.52 -9.29 20.40
N PRO A 34 -11.95 -10.51 20.25
CA PRO A 34 -11.88 -11.48 21.32
C PRO A 34 -11.04 -11.00 22.51
N ILE A 35 -9.93 -10.29 22.26
CA ILE A 35 -9.10 -9.73 23.32
C ILE A 35 -9.88 -8.67 24.10
N LEU A 36 -10.68 -7.87 23.41
CA LEU A 36 -11.56 -6.87 24.03
C LEU A 36 -12.61 -7.52 24.93
N GLU A 37 -13.18 -8.63 24.48
CA GLU A 37 -14.17 -9.41 25.25
C GLU A 37 -13.54 -10.03 26.50
N ASP A 38 -12.34 -10.60 26.40
CA ASP A 38 -11.59 -11.12 27.55
C ASP A 38 -11.24 -10.01 28.56
N ALA A 39 -10.77 -8.85 28.06
CA ALA A 39 -10.49 -7.69 28.91
C ALA A 39 -11.75 -7.17 29.61
N LEU A 40 -12.91 -7.19 28.94
CA LEU A 40 -14.18 -6.82 29.55
C LEU A 40 -14.59 -7.77 30.66
N GLN A 41 -14.45 -9.08 30.44
CA GLN A 41 -14.77 -10.10 31.47
C GLN A 41 -13.88 -9.95 32.69
N GLU A 42 -12.57 -9.75 32.50
CA GLU A 42 -11.64 -9.51 33.60
C GLU A 42 -11.96 -8.22 34.35
N SER A 43 -12.31 -7.16 33.63
CA SER A 43 -12.70 -5.88 34.22
C SER A 43 -13.98 -5.99 35.05
N ILE A 44 -14.96 -6.79 34.60
CA ILE A 44 -16.19 -7.08 35.37
C ILE A 44 -15.84 -7.76 36.69
N LEU A 45 -14.89 -8.70 36.67
CA LEU A 45 -14.45 -9.42 37.86
C LEU A 45 -13.71 -8.48 38.83
N ILE A 46 -12.80 -7.66 38.33
CA ILE A 46 -12.04 -6.70 39.17
C ILE A 46 -12.98 -5.67 39.80
N ASP A 47 -13.92 -5.11 39.02
CA ASP A 47 -14.88 -4.16 39.54
C ASP A 47 -15.83 -4.79 40.57
N PHE A 48 -16.25 -6.02 40.34
CA PHE A 48 -17.04 -6.79 41.28
C PHE A 48 -16.30 -6.93 42.63
N HIS A 49 -15.04 -7.36 42.64
CA HIS A 49 -14.26 -7.50 43.84
C HIS A 49 -14.01 -6.15 44.55
N ARG A 50 -13.76 -5.08 43.79
CA ARG A 50 -13.62 -3.72 44.34
C ARG A 50 -14.88 -3.28 45.06
N ARG A 51 -16.07 -3.48 44.45
CA ARG A 51 -17.35 -3.11 45.06
C ARG A 51 -17.72 -4.01 46.24
N GLN A 52 -17.38 -5.28 46.19
CA GLN A 52 -17.54 -6.24 47.30
C GLN A 52 -16.73 -5.81 48.52
N ASN A 53 -15.45 -5.50 48.33
CA ASN A 53 -14.54 -5.10 49.42
C ASN A 53 -14.97 -3.78 50.06
N SER A 54 -15.53 -2.84 49.29
CA SER A 54 -15.99 -1.54 49.78
C SER A 54 -17.13 -1.65 50.76
N LYS A 55 -17.93 -2.71 50.75
CA LYS A 55 -19.13 -2.91 51.60
C LYS A 55 -19.01 -4.10 52.57
N ARG A 56 -17.82 -4.70 52.71
CA ARG A 56 -17.59 -5.86 53.64
C ARG A 56 -18.58 -7.01 53.46
N PHE A 57 -18.96 -7.31 52.23
CA PHE A 57 -19.72 -8.52 51.98
C PHE A 57 -18.78 -9.72 52.08
N SER A 58 -19.03 -10.62 53.02
CA SER A 58 -18.34 -11.90 53.08
C SER A 58 -19.22 -12.99 52.46
N THR A 59 -18.74 -13.69 51.46
CA THR A 59 -19.32 -14.93 50.99
C THR A 59 -18.70 -16.09 51.72
N SER A 60 -19.46 -16.76 52.58
CA SER A 60 -19.00 -18.01 53.15
C SER A 60 -19.24 -19.15 52.16
N GLY A 61 -18.20 -19.76 51.68
CA GLY A 61 -18.25 -20.98 50.90
C GLY A 61 -17.78 -20.84 49.44
N SER A 62 -16.46 -20.98 49.23
CA SER A 62 -15.89 -21.20 47.93
C SER A 62 -15.97 -22.70 47.57
N HIS A 63 -16.97 -23.10 46.85
CA HIS A 63 -16.97 -24.41 46.18
C HIS A 63 -16.49 -24.16 44.71
N LEU A 64 -15.19 -23.93 44.55
CA LEU A 64 -14.55 -23.84 43.24
C LEU A 64 -14.85 -25.12 42.44
N GLY A 65 -15.35 -24.93 41.21
CA GLY A 65 -15.62 -26.02 40.29
C GLY A 65 -16.96 -26.73 40.40
N LYS A 66 -17.77 -26.46 41.44
CA LYS A 66 -19.11 -27.04 41.54
C LYS A 66 -20.08 -26.37 40.60
N LYS A 67 -20.67 -27.15 39.68
CA LYS A 67 -21.73 -26.69 38.78
C LYS A 67 -23.09 -26.86 39.40
N ILE A 68 -23.96 -25.86 39.30
CA ILE A 68 -25.32 -25.84 39.80
C ILE A 68 -26.32 -25.47 38.72
N LYS A 69 -27.54 -25.94 38.81
CA LYS A 69 -28.67 -25.54 37.93
C LYS A 69 -29.64 -24.58 38.64
N HIS A 70 -29.53 -24.43 39.95
CA HIS A 70 -30.39 -23.53 40.72
C HIS A 70 -29.60 -22.86 41.84
N LEU A 71 -29.88 -21.60 42.06
CA LEU A 71 -29.33 -20.81 43.14
C LEU A 71 -30.50 -20.23 43.98
N LYS A 72 -30.45 -20.42 45.29
CA LYS A 72 -31.42 -19.78 46.20
C LYS A 72 -30.72 -18.59 46.88
N ILE A 73 -31.37 -17.43 46.81
CA ILE A 73 -30.88 -16.22 47.41
C ILE A 73 -31.92 -15.69 48.39
N GLN A 74 -31.49 -15.37 49.58
CA GLN A 74 -32.29 -14.65 50.56
C GLN A 74 -32.26 -13.15 50.24
N THR A 75 -33.42 -12.60 49.89
CA THR A 75 -33.57 -11.14 49.65
C THR A 75 -34.46 -10.56 50.79
N GLU A 76 -34.56 -9.25 50.83
CA GLU A 76 -35.48 -8.57 51.76
C GLU A 76 -36.94 -9.02 51.59
N ASN A 77 -37.32 -9.46 50.39
CA ASN A 77 -38.64 -9.90 50.04
C ASN A 77 -38.88 -11.43 50.20
N GLY A 78 -37.90 -12.18 50.75
CA GLY A 78 -37.97 -13.60 50.91
C GLY A 78 -36.87 -14.38 50.16
N ILE A 79 -37.11 -15.67 49.91
CA ILE A 79 -36.18 -16.52 49.19
C ILE A 79 -36.57 -16.56 47.71
N GLU A 80 -35.68 -16.05 46.88
CA GLU A 80 -35.81 -16.16 45.40
C GLU A 80 -34.98 -17.36 44.91
N THR A 81 -35.55 -18.18 44.01
CA THR A 81 -34.86 -19.31 43.40
C THR A 81 -34.65 -19.01 41.92
N PHE A 82 -33.41 -19.01 41.48
CA PHE A 82 -33.02 -18.82 40.07
C PHE A 82 -32.70 -20.17 39.46
N HIS A 83 -33.21 -20.41 38.24
CA HIS A 83 -32.98 -21.62 37.46
C HIS A 83 -32.14 -21.23 36.25
N PHE A 84 -31.12 -22.05 35.95
CA PHE A 84 -30.24 -21.89 34.78
C PHE A 84 -30.59 -23.01 33.78
N GLU A 85 -30.66 -22.67 32.50
CA GLU A 85 -30.88 -23.66 31.44
C GLU A 85 -29.70 -24.65 31.40
N ASP A 86 -28.49 -24.11 31.42
CA ASP A 86 -27.28 -24.91 31.55
C ASP A 86 -26.70 -24.85 32.98
N SER A 87 -25.92 -25.88 33.35
CA SER A 87 -25.22 -25.87 34.61
C SER A 87 -24.12 -24.83 34.63
N ILE A 88 -24.16 -23.88 35.55
CA ILE A 88 -23.19 -22.80 35.74
C ILE A 88 -22.36 -23.07 37.00
N GLU A 89 -21.12 -22.59 37.00
CA GLU A 89 -20.28 -22.62 38.21
C GLU A 89 -20.92 -21.85 39.34
N GLN A 90 -20.95 -22.45 40.54
CA GLN A 90 -21.58 -21.85 41.70
C GLN A 90 -20.99 -20.47 42.06
N PHE A 91 -19.67 -20.29 41.86
CA PHE A 91 -19.02 -19.00 42.05
C PHE A 91 -19.58 -17.92 41.10
N LYS A 92 -19.69 -18.23 39.81
CA LYS A 92 -20.26 -17.32 38.79
C LYS A 92 -21.75 -17.03 39.08
N ALA A 93 -22.52 -18.03 39.45
CA ALA A 93 -23.94 -17.85 39.83
C ALA A 93 -24.08 -16.90 41.03
N THR A 94 -23.21 -17.07 42.04
CA THR A 94 -23.20 -16.23 43.23
C THR A 94 -22.77 -14.79 42.88
N GLN A 95 -21.76 -14.63 42.03
CA GLN A 95 -21.33 -13.31 41.53
C GLN A 95 -22.47 -12.59 40.83
N LEU A 96 -23.18 -13.22 39.89
CA LEU A 96 -24.34 -12.64 39.18
C LEU A 96 -25.45 -12.21 40.14
N ALA A 97 -25.70 -13.02 41.19
CA ALA A 97 -26.70 -12.72 42.21
C ALA A 97 -26.31 -11.51 43.08
N MET A 98 -25.02 -11.42 43.46
CA MET A 98 -24.51 -10.27 44.20
C MET A 98 -24.51 -9.01 43.35
N GLN A 99 -24.18 -9.11 42.05
CA GLN A 99 -24.28 -7.99 41.11
C GLN A 99 -25.72 -7.44 41.06
N TYR A 100 -26.72 -8.30 41.03
CA TYR A 100 -28.13 -7.90 41.11
C TYR A 100 -28.45 -7.04 42.36
N THR A 101 -27.85 -7.38 43.50
CA THR A 101 -27.98 -6.60 44.71
C THR A 101 -27.21 -5.27 44.58
N PHE A 102 -26.04 -5.30 43.99
CA PHE A 102 -25.21 -4.08 43.79
C PHE A 102 -25.84 -3.06 42.87
N ILE A 103 -26.64 -3.44 41.88
CA ILE A 103 -27.36 -2.53 41.00
C ILE A 103 -28.15 -1.48 41.82
N ARG A 104 -28.72 -1.90 42.93
CA ARG A 104 -29.51 -1.02 43.83
C ARG A 104 -28.66 -0.27 44.85
N THR A 105 -27.66 -0.93 45.41
CA THR A 105 -26.93 -0.41 46.62
C THR A 105 -25.59 0.19 46.28
N ASN A 106 -24.97 -0.17 45.21
CA ASN A 106 -23.68 0.28 44.74
C ASN A 106 -23.55 0.05 43.22
N PRO A 107 -24.31 0.79 42.40
CA PRO A 107 -24.32 0.58 40.94
C PRO A 107 -22.94 0.79 40.32
N LEU A 108 -22.71 0.16 39.20
CA LEU A 108 -21.49 0.33 38.42
C LEU A 108 -21.41 1.77 37.93
N ASN A 109 -20.25 2.41 38.18
CA ASN A 109 -19.93 3.73 37.63
C ASN A 109 -19.17 3.53 36.31
N PRO A 110 -19.73 3.93 35.15
CA PRO A 110 -19.08 3.69 33.86
C PRO A 110 -17.69 4.33 33.73
N LYS A 111 -17.45 5.49 34.35
CA LYS A 111 -16.14 6.18 34.28
C LYS A 111 -15.06 5.41 35.05
N ASP A 112 -15.39 4.99 36.28
CA ASP A 112 -14.44 4.21 37.13
C ASP A 112 -14.17 2.84 36.47
N PHE A 113 -15.21 2.22 35.92
CA PHE A 113 -15.08 0.97 35.20
C PHE A 113 -14.21 1.10 33.94
N ASN A 114 -14.37 2.19 33.17
CA ASN A 114 -13.54 2.45 32.01
C ASN A 114 -12.04 2.54 32.39
N THR A 115 -11.73 3.09 33.55
CA THR A 115 -10.34 3.14 34.03
C THR A 115 -9.76 1.75 34.31
N ILE A 116 -10.58 0.82 34.81
CA ILE A 116 -10.19 -0.59 35.02
C ILE A 116 -9.99 -1.24 33.65
N PHE A 117 -10.96 -1.11 32.77
CA PHE A 117 -10.96 -1.68 31.44
C PHE A 117 -9.75 -1.22 30.59
N GLN A 118 -9.44 0.06 30.62
CA GLN A 118 -8.28 0.61 29.93
C GLN A 118 -6.97 -0.03 30.42
N LYS A 119 -6.81 -0.21 31.73
CA LYS A 119 -5.63 -0.87 32.30
C LYS A 119 -5.50 -2.34 31.87
N GLU A 120 -6.61 -3.06 31.77
CA GLU A 120 -6.59 -4.44 31.30
C GLU A 120 -6.22 -4.52 29.82
N LEU A 121 -6.73 -3.61 28.99
CA LEU A 121 -6.34 -3.51 27.58
C LEU A 121 -4.86 -3.17 27.38
N GLU A 122 -4.33 -2.24 28.18
CA GLU A 122 -2.91 -1.88 28.15
C GLU A 122 -2.00 -3.08 28.48
N LYS A 123 -2.39 -3.94 29.45
CA LYS A 123 -1.68 -5.19 29.74
C LYS A 123 -1.67 -6.16 28.55
N MET A 124 -2.72 -6.14 27.74
CA MET A 124 -2.87 -6.97 26.54
C MET A 124 -2.25 -6.33 25.29
N GLY A 125 -1.58 -5.18 25.44
CA GLY A 125 -0.88 -4.47 24.36
C GLY A 125 -1.78 -3.71 23.41
N ILE A 126 -3.03 -3.43 23.81
CA ILE A 126 -3.97 -2.62 23.04
C ILE A 126 -3.97 -1.20 23.60
N GLU A 127 -3.52 -0.27 22.77
CA GLU A 127 -3.48 1.16 23.08
C GLU A 127 -4.53 1.89 22.26
N GLY A 128 -5.34 2.74 22.91
CA GLY A 128 -6.37 3.50 22.23
C GLY A 128 -7.30 4.23 23.20
N ARG A 129 -8.24 4.98 22.64
CA ARG A 129 -9.33 5.58 23.40
C ARG A 129 -10.40 4.54 23.66
N THR A 130 -10.85 4.42 24.91
CA THR A 130 -11.83 3.42 25.32
C THR A 130 -13.09 4.09 25.90
N GLY A 131 -14.15 3.34 25.90
CA GLY A 131 -15.37 3.75 26.61
C GLY A 131 -16.25 2.56 26.95
N ILE A 132 -17.10 2.81 27.93
CA ILE A 132 -18.04 1.83 28.48
C ILE A 132 -19.45 2.36 28.35
N ILE A 133 -20.35 1.44 27.96
CA ILE A 133 -21.77 1.66 27.94
C ILE A 133 -22.39 0.70 28.94
N TYR A 134 -22.93 1.23 30.00
CA TYR A 134 -23.68 0.49 31.01
C TYR A 134 -25.17 0.66 30.77
N HIS A 135 -25.87 -0.44 30.57
CA HIS A 135 -27.30 -0.50 30.40
C HIS A 135 -27.93 -1.04 31.67
N HIS A 136 -28.95 -0.36 32.15
CA HIS A 136 -29.82 -0.83 33.23
C HIS A 136 -31.28 -0.51 32.92
N ASN A 137 -32.14 -1.51 32.75
CA ASN A 137 -33.55 -1.35 32.36
C ASN A 137 -33.65 -0.37 31.18
N ASP A 138 -33.39 -0.47 30.06
CA ASP A 138 -33.47 0.41 28.86
C ASP A 138 -32.78 1.78 28.94
N ILE A 139 -32.16 2.10 30.08
CA ILE A 139 -31.38 3.33 30.24
C ILE A 139 -29.91 3.01 30.03
N ALA A 140 -29.30 3.73 29.09
CA ALA A 140 -27.86 3.62 28.83
C ALA A 140 -27.09 4.78 29.48
N HIS A 141 -26.05 4.44 30.20
CA HIS A 141 -25.09 5.40 30.78
C HIS A 141 -23.72 5.16 30.13
N SER A 142 -23.14 6.20 29.55
CA SER A 142 -21.83 6.11 28.92
C SER A 142 -20.74 6.73 29.80
N SER A 143 -19.54 6.19 29.75
CA SER A 143 -18.35 6.82 30.36
C SER A 143 -17.94 8.10 29.63
N GLU A 144 -18.29 8.24 28.36
CA GLU A 144 -17.95 9.35 27.48
C GLU A 144 -19.22 10.01 26.93
N SER A 145 -19.21 11.35 26.79
CA SER A 145 -20.36 12.11 26.31
C SER A 145 -20.57 12.03 24.78
N ASP A 146 -19.53 11.77 24.00
CA ASP A 146 -19.55 11.84 22.55
C ASP A 146 -19.64 10.45 21.89
N PHE A 147 -20.77 9.79 22.11
CA PHE A 147 -21.04 8.46 21.53
C PHE A 147 -21.27 8.44 20.01
N ASN A 148 -21.46 9.57 19.36
CA ASN A 148 -21.98 9.65 17.99
C ASN A 148 -20.95 9.69 16.84
N SER A 149 -19.65 9.62 17.08
CA SER A 149 -18.62 9.74 16.02
C SER A 149 -17.73 8.49 15.88
N PHE A 150 -18.37 7.34 15.63
CA PHE A 150 -17.68 6.04 15.66
C PHE A 150 -17.26 5.51 14.29
N GLN A 151 -16.35 6.17 13.61
CA GLN A 151 -15.63 5.53 12.52
C GLN A 151 -14.37 4.82 13.07
N GLY A 152 -14.29 3.50 12.85
CA GLY A 152 -13.09 2.71 13.21
C GLY A 152 -13.05 2.18 14.64
N ILE A 153 -14.21 1.94 15.26
CA ILE A 153 -14.30 1.43 16.63
C ILE A 153 -14.70 -0.04 16.64
N VAL A 154 -13.99 -0.82 17.45
CA VAL A 154 -14.39 -2.18 17.80
C VAL A 154 -15.26 -2.14 19.05
N LEU A 155 -16.40 -2.79 18.95
CA LEU A 155 -17.41 -2.87 19.99
C LEU A 155 -17.54 -4.33 20.45
N THR A 156 -17.60 -4.56 21.77
CA THR A 156 -17.88 -5.89 22.34
C THR A 156 -19.35 -6.26 22.19
N GLU A 157 -19.65 -7.51 22.40
CA GLU A 157 -21.02 -7.93 22.70
C GLU A 157 -21.47 -7.43 24.07
N LYS A 158 -22.79 -7.38 24.29
CA LYS A 158 -23.33 -7.00 25.61
C LYS A 158 -23.08 -8.12 26.60
N ALA A 159 -22.32 -7.83 27.64
CA ALA A 159 -22.10 -8.75 28.74
C ALA A 159 -23.13 -8.48 29.85
N PHE A 160 -24.03 -9.39 30.08
CA PHE A 160 -24.94 -9.30 31.21
C PHE A 160 -24.18 -9.56 32.52
N ILE A 161 -24.38 -8.67 33.49
CA ILE A 161 -23.61 -8.70 34.74
C ILE A 161 -24.46 -9.18 35.94
N ASP A 162 -25.75 -9.26 35.79
CA ASP A 162 -26.66 -9.69 36.85
C ASP A 162 -27.45 -10.95 36.46
N ILE A 163 -27.97 -11.63 37.46
CA ILE A 163 -28.68 -12.92 37.32
C ILE A 163 -30.03 -12.78 36.59
N LYS A 164 -30.64 -11.59 36.58
CA LYS A 164 -31.92 -11.30 35.91
C LYS A 164 -31.75 -10.70 34.51
N ASN A 165 -30.52 -10.53 34.05
CA ASN A 165 -30.20 -9.87 32.80
C ASN A 165 -30.79 -8.45 32.65
N THR A 166 -30.95 -7.75 33.77
CA THR A 166 -31.47 -6.37 33.82
C THR A 166 -30.41 -5.34 33.62
N ALA A 167 -29.13 -5.73 33.84
CA ALA A 167 -27.98 -4.88 33.62
C ALA A 167 -26.93 -5.54 32.72
N SER A 168 -26.41 -4.77 31.81
CA SER A 168 -25.35 -5.23 30.92
C SER A 168 -24.29 -4.13 30.72
N VAL A 169 -23.09 -4.58 30.38
CA VAL A 169 -21.96 -3.71 30.05
C VAL A 169 -21.50 -4.02 28.63
N GLN A 170 -21.20 -2.98 27.89
CA GLN A 170 -20.61 -3.07 26.57
C GLN A 170 -19.41 -2.13 26.51
N ALA A 171 -18.31 -2.58 25.97
CA ALA A 171 -17.09 -1.79 25.85
C ALA A 171 -16.76 -1.52 24.40
N TRP A 172 -16.07 -0.43 24.15
CA TRP A 172 -15.53 -0.10 22.85
C TRP A 172 -14.10 0.42 22.94
N VAL A 173 -13.34 0.24 21.88
CA VAL A 173 -12.01 0.78 21.71
C VAL A 173 -11.84 1.40 20.33
N ASN A 174 -11.27 2.59 20.31
CA ASN A 174 -10.73 3.22 19.11
C ASN A 174 -9.21 3.16 19.22
N TYR A 175 -8.61 2.11 18.62
CA TYR A 175 -7.19 1.82 18.72
C TYR A 175 -6.39 2.58 17.65
N ASN A 176 -5.12 2.83 17.94
CA ASN A 176 -4.21 3.51 17.03
C ASN A 176 -3.71 2.57 15.91
N THR A 177 -3.13 3.16 14.86
CA THR A 177 -2.61 2.42 13.70
C THR A 177 -1.51 1.41 14.09
N LEU A 178 -0.72 1.72 15.11
CA LEU A 178 0.34 0.83 15.57
C LEU A 178 -0.24 -0.43 16.21
N THR A 179 -1.28 -0.29 17.03
CA THR A 179 -2.04 -1.41 17.59
C THR A 179 -2.66 -2.25 16.48
N ALA A 180 -3.26 -1.60 15.45
CA ALA A 180 -3.80 -2.31 14.28
C ALA A 180 -2.73 -3.18 13.60
N LEU A 181 -1.55 -2.63 13.37
CA LEU A 181 -0.45 -3.38 12.74
C LEU A 181 0.03 -4.54 13.64
N ARG A 182 0.19 -4.32 14.94
CA ARG A 182 0.65 -5.37 15.88
C ARG A 182 -0.32 -6.56 15.94
N HIS A 183 -1.62 -6.30 15.85
CA HIS A 183 -2.66 -7.33 15.93
C HIS A 183 -3.10 -7.85 14.55
N THR A 184 -2.43 -7.45 13.46
CA THR A 184 -2.65 -7.99 12.13
C THR A 184 -1.89 -9.30 11.96
N SER A 185 -2.56 -10.33 11.42
CA SER A 185 -1.95 -11.63 11.19
C SER A 185 -0.85 -11.58 10.12
N ALA A 186 0.15 -12.44 10.24
CA ALA A 186 1.25 -12.56 9.29
C ALA A 186 0.76 -12.83 7.84
N SER A 187 -0.39 -13.49 7.68
CA SER A 187 -0.99 -13.77 6.38
C SER A 187 -1.29 -12.51 5.55
N VAL A 188 -1.70 -11.41 6.19
CA VAL A 188 -1.94 -10.13 5.50
C VAL A 188 -0.65 -9.55 4.96
N TYR A 189 0.44 -9.63 5.71
CA TYR A 189 1.76 -9.16 5.26
C TYR A 189 2.33 -10.02 4.13
N ILE A 190 2.15 -11.34 4.18
CA ILE A 190 2.55 -12.27 3.10
C ILE A 190 1.77 -11.95 1.83
N LEU A 191 0.48 -11.71 1.93
CA LEU A 191 -0.37 -11.34 0.80
C LEU A 191 0.06 -10.01 0.18
N LEU A 192 0.40 -9.01 1.00
CA LEU A 192 0.94 -7.74 0.54
C LEU A 192 2.26 -7.93 -0.21
N ALA A 193 3.19 -8.69 0.35
CA ALA A 193 4.47 -8.99 -0.29
C ALA A 193 4.25 -9.70 -1.65
N GLY A 194 3.32 -10.65 -1.71
CA GLY A 194 2.91 -11.30 -2.95
C GLY A 194 2.34 -10.34 -3.99
N CYS A 195 1.49 -9.40 -3.59
CA CYS A 195 0.96 -8.36 -4.48
C CYS A 195 2.04 -7.44 -5.03
N ILE A 196 3.02 -7.04 -4.19
CA ILE A 196 4.15 -6.22 -4.63
C ILE A 196 5.01 -6.98 -5.64
N LEU A 197 5.33 -8.25 -5.37
CA LEU A 197 6.09 -9.09 -6.28
C LEU A 197 5.35 -9.30 -7.61
N ALA A 198 4.07 -9.62 -7.58
CA ALA A 198 3.25 -9.78 -8.78
C ALA A 198 3.20 -8.49 -9.61
N SER A 199 3.04 -7.33 -8.95
CA SER A 199 3.04 -6.03 -9.60
C SER A 199 4.38 -5.74 -10.28
N THR A 200 5.51 -6.02 -9.63
CA THR A 200 6.84 -5.80 -10.21
C THR A 200 7.11 -6.72 -11.39
N ILE A 201 6.69 -7.99 -11.32
CA ILE A 201 6.79 -8.94 -12.43
C ILE A 201 5.94 -8.48 -13.62
N LEU A 202 4.69 -8.08 -13.37
CA LEU A 202 3.78 -7.59 -14.41
C LEU A 202 4.35 -6.36 -15.12
N ILE A 203 4.91 -5.43 -14.35
CA ILE A 203 5.56 -4.23 -14.88
C ILE A 203 6.74 -4.61 -15.78
N ARG A 204 7.60 -5.54 -15.36
CA ARG A 204 8.74 -6.03 -16.17
C ARG A 204 8.27 -6.71 -17.44
N LEU A 205 7.25 -7.56 -17.38
CA LEU A 205 6.69 -8.23 -18.55
C LEU A 205 6.07 -7.25 -19.55
N LEU A 206 5.34 -6.24 -19.08
CA LEU A 206 4.77 -5.20 -19.95
C LEU A 206 5.85 -4.30 -20.57
N SER A 207 6.92 -3.99 -19.85
CA SER A 207 8.04 -3.24 -20.40
C SER A 207 8.88 -4.07 -21.39
N SER A 208 9.06 -5.37 -21.11
CA SER A 208 9.78 -6.31 -21.99
C SER A 208 9.03 -6.58 -23.29
N ARG A 209 7.69 -6.71 -23.26
CA ARG A 209 6.88 -6.85 -24.48
C ARG A 209 6.97 -5.63 -25.38
N LYS A 210 7.09 -4.42 -24.81
CA LYS A 210 7.24 -3.20 -25.59
C LYS A 210 8.64 -3.06 -26.19
N SER A 211 9.67 -3.62 -25.56
CA SER A 211 11.01 -3.72 -26.12
C SER A 211 11.05 -4.71 -27.30
N LYS A 212 10.37 -5.86 -27.20
CA LYS A 212 10.31 -6.82 -28.32
C LYS A 212 9.53 -6.28 -29.52
N ASN A 213 8.41 -5.59 -29.29
CA ASN A 213 7.65 -4.98 -30.42
C ASN A 213 8.39 -3.79 -31.05
N HIS A 214 9.34 -3.16 -30.33
CA HIS A 214 10.20 -2.13 -30.92
C HIS A 214 11.42 -2.72 -31.62
N THR A 215 11.84 -3.94 -31.23
CA THR A 215 12.95 -4.65 -31.86
C THR A 215 12.50 -5.36 -33.15
N GLU A 216 11.25 -5.83 -33.24
CA GLU A 216 10.74 -6.47 -34.45
C GLU A 216 10.36 -5.47 -35.57
N GLU A 217 9.99 -4.22 -35.24
CA GLU A 217 9.80 -3.17 -36.27
C GLU A 217 11.12 -2.49 -36.69
N THR A 218 12.19 -2.60 -35.89
CA THR A 218 13.50 -1.99 -36.20
C THR A 218 14.44 -2.96 -36.91
N GLU A 219 14.23 -4.29 -36.79
CA GLU A 219 15.10 -5.29 -37.42
C GLU A 219 15.06 -5.28 -38.97
N ASN A 220 14.10 -4.57 -39.57
CA ASN A 220 14.00 -4.49 -41.03
C ASN A 220 14.52 -3.18 -41.63
N LYS A 221 15.03 -2.24 -40.83
CA LYS A 221 15.46 -0.92 -41.32
C LYS A 221 16.95 -0.57 -41.14
N GLU A 222 17.70 -1.24 -40.27
CA GLU A 222 19.07 -0.83 -39.97
C GLU A 222 20.07 -1.94 -40.26
N LYS A 223 20.63 -1.95 -41.49
CA LYS A 223 21.75 -2.84 -41.84
C LYS A 223 23.11 -2.14 -41.62
N PHE A 224 23.25 -1.32 -40.61
CA PHE A 224 24.55 -0.82 -40.17
C PHE A 224 24.78 -1.10 -38.67
N THR A 225 26.03 -1.28 -38.31
CA THR A 225 26.44 -1.41 -36.89
C THR A 225 27.44 -0.30 -36.55
N ILE A 226 27.26 0.32 -35.40
CA ILE A 226 28.13 1.39 -34.88
C ILE A 226 28.89 0.81 -33.67
N ASP A 227 30.20 0.74 -33.76
CA ASP A 227 31.07 0.41 -32.65
C ASP A 227 31.63 1.75 -32.05
N ALA A 228 31.06 2.14 -30.92
CA ALA A 228 31.42 3.39 -30.25
C ALA A 228 32.82 3.32 -29.59
N GLU A 229 33.28 2.14 -29.19
CA GLU A 229 34.59 1.97 -28.55
C GLU A 229 35.71 2.14 -29.58
N ASN A 230 35.56 1.54 -30.75
CA ASN A 230 36.55 1.59 -31.82
C ASN A 230 36.30 2.72 -32.85
N LYS A 231 35.22 3.49 -32.66
CA LYS A 231 34.77 4.56 -33.58
C LYS A 231 34.66 4.07 -35.03
N THR A 232 34.14 2.89 -35.23
CA THR A 232 33.97 2.29 -36.53
C THR A 232 32.48 2.15 -36.90
N ILE A 233 32.18 2.31 -38.16
CA ILE A 233 30.86 2.16 -38.75
C ILE A 233 30.98 1.02 -39.77
N CYS A 234 30.12 0.01 -39.65
CA CYS A 234 30.04 -1.06 -40.60
C CYS A 234 28.65 -1.01 -41.29
N ILE A 235 28.64 -0.88 -42.61
CA ILE A 235 27.43 -0.86 -43.44
C ILE A 235 27.53 -2.02 -44.43
N ASP A 236 26.57 -2.96 -44.41
CA ASP A 236 26.55 -4.15 -45.26
C ASP A 236 27.85 -4.95 -45.25
N GLY A 237 28.49 -5.03 -44.05
CA GLY A 237 29.76 -5.74 -43.87
C GLY A 237 31.00 -4.99 -44.29
N LYS A 238 30.88 -3.78 -44.86
CA LYS A 238 32.02 -2.90 -45.17
C LYS A 238 32.29 -1.93 -44.03
N MET A 239 33.54 -1.91 -43.55
CA MET A 239 34.01 -0.94 -42.54
C MET A 239 34.33 0.38 -43.21
N LEU A 240 33.68 1.45 -42.74
CA LEU A 240 34.01 2.83 -43.17
C LEU A 240 35.19 3.35 -42.37
N LYS A 241 36.16 3.95 -43.07
CA LYS A 241 37.28 4.65 -42.43
C LYS A 241 36.81 6.05 -41.97
N THR A 242 36.35 6.14 -40.75
CA THR A 242 35.82 7.40 -40.21
C THR A 242 36.86 8.14 -39.37
N THR A 243 36.87 9.45 -39.46
CA THR A 243 37.55 10.31 -38.47
C THR A 243 36.63 10.47 -37.23
N SER A 244 37.20 10.93 -36.13
CA SER A 244 36.35 11.14 -34.91
C SER A 244 35.17 12.09 -35.14
N MET A 245 35.32 13.07 -36.06
CA MET A 245 34.28 14.02 -36.40
C MET A 245 33.22 13.41 -37.34
N THR A 246 33.64 12.68 -38.37
CA THR A 246 32.74 11.99 -39.29
C THR A 246 31.95 10.88 -38.56
N PHE A 247 32.57 10.20 -37.60
CA PHE A 247 31.92 9.23 -36.75
C PHE A 247 30.79 9.87 -35.89
N LYS A 248 31.11 10.96 -35.17
CA LYS A 248 30.09 11.68 -34.37
C LYS A 248 28.96 12.22 -35.23
N LEU A 249 29.28 12.74 -36.44
CA LEU A 249 28.27 13.23 -37.36
C LEU A 249 27.37 12.12 -37.86
N PHE A 250 27.93 10.97 -38.23
CA PHE A 250 27.13 9.81 -38.65
C PHE A 250 26.23 9.34 -37.54
N GLN A 251 26.74 9.20 -36.33
CA GLN A 251 25.96 8.81 -35.18
C GLN A 251 24.78 9.75 -34.93
N LEU A 252 25.02 11.07 -34.94
CA LEU A 252 23.97 12.06 -34.77
C LEU A 252 22.90 11.98 -35.86
N LEU A 253 23.28 11.75 -37.12
CA LEU A 253 22.36 11.63 -38.25
C LEU A 253 21.60 10.28 -38.21
N ALA A 254 22.25 9.20 -37.77
CA ALA A 254 21.65 7.89 -37.62
C ALA A 254 20.63 7.86 -36.48
N ASP A 255 20.96 8.49 -35.35
CA ASP A 255 20.02 8.64 -34.22
C ASP A 255 18.75 9.45 -34.59
N ASN A 256 18.87 10.28 -35.65
CA ASN A 256 17.78 11.10 -36.20
C ASN A 256 17.41 10.68 -37.63
N MET A 257 17.52 9.40 -37.95
CA MET A 257 17.26 8.90 -39.30
C MET A 257 15.85 9.31 -39.78
N ASP A 258 15.76 9.68 -41.07
CA ASP A 258 14.55 10.21 -41.71
C ASP A 258 14.05 11.57 -41.17
N SER A 259 14.79 12.20 -40.26
CA SER A 259 14.52 13.54 -39.74
C SER A 259 15.65 14.52 -40.10
N PHE A 260 15.33 15.80 -40.26
CA PHE A 260 16.34 16.83 -40.51
C PHE A 260 17.03 17.23 -39.20
N VAL A 261 18.37 17.21 -39.24
CA VAL A 261 19.25 17.74 -38.19
C VAL A 261 19.74 19.12 -38.61
N THR A 262 19.40 20.11 -37.81
CA THR A 262 19.76 21.50 -38.11
C THR A 262 21.26 21.70 -37.94
N ARG A 263 21.80 22.73 -38.65
CA ARG A 263 23.22 23.10 -38.53
C ARG A 263 23.62 23.37 -37.08
N ARG A 264 22.78 24.03 -36.32
CA ARG A 264 23.02 24.33 -34.90
C ARG A 264 23.14 23.07 -34.03
N GLN A 265 22.29 22.08 -34.25
CA GLN A 265 22.39 20.78 -33.55
C GLN A 265 23.69 20.05 -33.88
N ILE A 266 24.16 20.16 -35.13
CA ILE A 266 25.48 19.62 -35.54
C ILE A 266 26.61 20.37 -34.85
N GLU A 267 26.53 21.68 -34.75
CA GLU A 267 27.51 22.53 -34.05
C GLU A 267 27.60 22.11 -32.56
N GLU A 268 26.47 22.04 -31.88
CA GLU A 268 26.39 21.69 -30.46
C GLU A 268 26.88 20.26 -30.18
N ALA A 269 26.67 19.32 -31.09
CA ALA A 269 27.06 17.91 -30.91
C ALA A 269 28.55 17.66 -31.23
N LEU A 270 29.12 18.37 -32.17
CA LEU A 270 30.49 18.14 -32.63
C LEU A 270 31.53 18.99 -31.89
N TRP A 271 31.18 20.17 -31.37
CA TRP A 271 32.09 21.11 -30.68
C TRP A 271 31.60 21.44 -29.28
N GLU A 272 32.49 21.31 -28.31
CA GLU A 272 32.18 21.58 -26.89
C GLU A 272 31.92 23.07 -26.57
N ASN A 273 32.45 23.99 -27.39
CA ASN A 273 32.31 25.43 -27.22
C ASN A 273 32.21 26.14 -28.58
N PRO A 274 31.05 26.05 -29.25
CA PRO A 274 30.89 26.65 -30.60
C PRO A 274 31.02 28.17 -30.61
N ASP A 275 30.77 28.87 -29.52
CA ASP A 275 30.81 30.35 -29.45
C ASP A 275 32.21 30.92 -29.47
N LYS A 276 33.26 30.13 -29.25
CA LYS A 276 34.67 30.60 -29.27
C LYS A 276 35.28 30.61 -30.65
N GLU A 277 34.75 29.87 -31.59
CA GLU A 277 35.22 29.84 -32.98
C GLU A 277 34.24 30.65 -33.84
N GLY A 278 34.68 31.61 -34.59
CA GLY A 278 33.82 32.46 -35.42
C GLY A 278 32.92 31.65 -36.34
N THR A 279 31.65 32.05 -36.47
CA THR A 279 30.54 31.35 -37.16
C THR A 279 30.87 30.86 -38.58
N ASN A 280 31.73 31.57 -39.31
CA ASN A 280 32.16 31.19 -40.66
C ASN A 280 33.15 30.02 -40.67
N ALA A 281 34.02 29.90 -39.67
CA ALA A 281 35.00 28.82 -39.57
C ALA A 281 34.33 27.48 -39.27
N ILE A 282 33.37 27.48 -38.33
CA ILE A 282 32.59 26.30 -37.96
C ILE A 282 31.76 25.85 -39.17
N GLY A 283 31.15 26.78 -39.89
CA GLY A 283 30.38 26.48 -41.08
C GLY A 283 31.14 25.75 -42.18
N ASN A 284 32.35 26.15 -42.42
CA ASN A 284 33.23 25.49 -43.41
C ASN A 284 33.64 24.10 -42.94
N ARG A 285 33.90 23.89 -41.63
CA ARG A 285 34.24 22.59 -41.06
C ARG A 285 33.06 21.61 -41.14
N ILE A 286 31.81 22.05 -40.88
CA ILE A 286 30.61 21.21 -41.06
C ILE A 286 30.52 20.76 -42.52
N ASN A 287 30.60 21.70 -43.47
CA ASN A 287 30.53 21.36 -44.87
C ASN A 287 31.60 20.36 -45.30
N GLN A 288 32.82 20.52 -44.78
CA GLN A 288 33.93 19.60 -45.03
C GLN A 288 33.64 18.21 -44.41
N THR A 289 33.19 18.16 -43.15
CA THR A 289 32.87 16.89 -42.47
C THR A 289 31.72 16.15 -43.16
N VAL A 290 30.67 16.85 -43.59
CA VAL A 290 29.58 16.31 -44.38
C VAL A 290 30.05 15.81 -45.74
N SER A 291 30.91 16.55 -46.43
CA SER A 291 31.49 16.13 -47.70
C SER A 291 32.32 14.87 -47.58
N THR A 292 33.17 14.78 -46.55
CA THR A 292 33.95 13.58 -46.25
C THR A 292 33.03 12.39 -45.98
N LEU A 293 32.03 12.55 -45.12
CA LEU A 293 31.09 11.47 -44.81
C LEU A 293 30.28 11.03 -46.04
N ARG A 294 29.86 11.97 -46.92
CA ARG A 294 29.21 11.65 -48.17
C ARG A 294 30.09 10.81 -49.10
N ASN A 295 31.36 11.11 -49.16
CA ASN A 295 32.28 10.32 -49.97
C ASN A 295 32.48 8.91 -49.44
N GLU A 296 32.58 8.75 -48.14
CA GLU A 296 32.67 7.44 -47.48
C GLU A 296 31.37 6.61 -47.67
N LEU A 297 30.19 7.25 -47.59
CA LEU A 297 28.90 6.61 -47.80
C LEU A 297 28.65 6.21 -49.24
N LYS A 298 29.24 6.91 -50.25
CA LYS A 298 29.11 6.53 -51.66
C LYS A 298 29.67 5.14 -51.95
N GLU A 299 30.66 4.69 -51.17
CA GLU A 299 31.22 3.32 -51.32
C GLU A 299 30.26 2.23 -50.88
N THR A 300 29.22 2.55 -50.13
CA THR A 300 28.24 1.61 -49.63
C THR A 300 26.95 1.58 -50.44
N SER A 301 26.70 2.58 -51.29
CA SER A 301 25.52 2.73 -52.19
C SER A 301 24.13 2.65 -51.52
N ARG A 302 24.09 2.69 -50.19
CA ARG A 302 22.86 2.41 -49.45
C ARG A 302 22.31 3.61 -48.66
N TYR A 303 23.16 4.48 -48.22
CA TYR A 303 22.79 5.67 -47.45
C TYR A 303 23.31 6.94 -48.14
N GLN A 304 22.45 7.99 -48.10
CA GLN A 304 22.85 9.31 -48.59
C GLN A 304 22.50 10.40 -47.59
N ILE A 305 23.28 11.47 -47.61
CA ILE A 305 23.00 12.65 -46.80
C ILE A 305 22.39 13.72 -47.70
N ASN A 306 21.13 14.00 -47.50
CA ASN A 306 20.40 15.08 -48.15
C ASN A 306 20.58 16.39 -47.38
N TYR A 307 20.50 17.51 -48.10
CA TYR A 307 20.51 18.84 -47.53
C TYR A 307 19.31 19.62 -48.08
N GLU A 308 18.53 20.21 -47.17
CA GLU A 308 17.46 21.12 -47.53
C GLU A 308 17.69 22.49 -46.85
N ARG A 309 17.63 23.55 -47.66
CA ARG A 309 17.87 24.91 -47.19
C ARG A 309 16.82 25.29 -46.13
N GLY A 310 17.29 25.71 -44.96
CA GLY A 310 16.44 26.08 -43.85
C GLY A 310 16.02 24.91 -42.89
N LYS A 311 16.17 23.66 -43.31
CA LYS A 311 15.89 22.49 -42.47
C LYS A 311 17.17 21.81 -41.97
N GLY A 312 18.21 21.71 -42.77
CA GLY A 312 19.47 21.09 -42.39
C GLY A 312 19.82 19.83 -43.18
N TYR A 313 20.43 18.86 -42.52
CA TYR A 313 20.93 17.61 -43.11
C TYR A 313 20.07 16.41 -42.62
N GLN A 314 19.88 15.43 -43.48
CA GLN A 314 19.10 14.23 -43.22
C GLN A 314 19.84 13.01 -43.78
N LEU A 315 19.95 11.93 -43.01
CA LEU A 315 20.41 10.64 -43.49
C LEU A 315 19.19 9.83 -43.96
N THR A 316 19.22 9.41 -45.23
CA THR A 316 18.17 8.59 -45.84
C THR A 316 18.75 7.32 -46.44
N GLN A 317 17.97 6.26 -46.43
CA GLN A 317 18.31 5.03 -47.08
C GLN A 317 17.97 5.12 -48.60
N PHE A 318 18.88 4.72 -49.44
CA PHE A 318 18.59 4.58 -50.89
C PHE A 318 17.71 3.36 -51.09
N THR A 319 16.48 3.55 -51.51
CA THR A 319 15.63 2.48 -52.00
C THR A 319 15.76 2.45 -53.51
N GLU A 320 16.38 1.42 -54.07
CA GLU A 320 16.27 1.17 -55.50
C GLU A 320 14.81 0.85 -55.81
N GLU A 321 13.98 1.85 -56.10
CA GLU A 321 12.76 1.62 -56.82
C GLU A 321 13.16 1.13 -58.21
N ALA A 322 12.77 -0.09 -58.52
CA ALA A 322 12.95 -0.70 -59.83
C ALA A 322 12.41 0.25 -60.90
N GLU A 323 13.31 0.90 -61.65
CA GLU A 323 12.97 1.37 -62.99
C GLU A 323 12.58 0.14 -63.80
N ASN A 324 11.29 -0.12 -63.90
CA ASN A 324 10.75 -0.91 -64.99
C ASN A 324 10.65 0.02 -66.22
N PRO A 325 11.45 -0.15 -67.24
CA PRO A 325 11.19 0.50 -68.49
C PRO A 325 10.06 -0.25 -69.17
N GLU A 326 8.86 0.30 -69.13
CA GLU A 326 7.84 -0.05 -70.09
C GLU A 326 8.28 0.42 -71.50
N THR A 327 8.51 -0.51 -72.37
CA THR A 327 8.38 -0.39 -73.78
C THR A 327 7.33 -1.39 -74.28
#